data_51daee6887027c15498360db189116c2
#
_entry.id   51daee6887027c15498360db189116c2
#
_cell.length_a   1.000
_cell.length_b   1.000
_cell.length_c   1.000
_cell.angle_alpha   90.00
_cell.angle_beta   90.00
_cell.angle_gamma   90.00
#
_symmetry.space_group_name_H-M   'P 1'
#
loop_
_entity.id
_entity.type
_entity.pdbx_description
1 polymer ?
#
loop_
_entity_poly.entity_id
_entity_poly.type
_entity_poly.pdbx_seq_one_letter_code
_entity_poly.pdbx_strand_id
1 'polypeptide(L)'
;MKMPEQRSRPRVGRVIALANQKGGTGKTTTTVNLGIGLARLGKKVLLIDADPQGDLTTCLGWQDQDSLPTTLATVMEKVIRDEPFTTDEGILHHSEGVDLMPANIELSALEMSLVNAMSREFTLRTYVNEAKKHYDVVLIDCMPSLGMITINALAAADSVIIPVQAHYLPAKGMTQLMKTINKVKRQINPALKVDGVLLTLVDGRTNLARQTADTLRQSYGSVLKIYRSEIPVAIKAAEISAAGKSIYAYDKGSKVAQAYADFSKEVLADGEKQRAKLQSSLSR
;
A
#
# COMPACT_ATOMS: atom_id res chain seq x y z
N MET A 1 -33.55 19.26 -25.34
CA MET A 1 -32.26 19.89 -25.23
C MET A 1 -31.47 19.08 -24.18
N LYS A 2 -30.57 18.15 -24.62
CA LYS A 2 -29.75 17.32 -23.72
C LYS A 2 -28.63 18.19 -23.19
N MET A 3 -28.52 18.30 -21.89
CA MET A 3 -27.38 18.95 -21.25
C MET A 3 -26.08 18.21 -21.65
N PRO A 4 -24.99 18.92 -21.96
CA PRO A 4 -23.72 18.27 -22.28
C PRO A 4 -23.22 17.51 -21.06
N GLU A 5 -22.91 16.20 -21.24
CA GLU A 5 -22.15 15.42 -20.27
C GLU A 5 -20.89 16.18 -19.91
N GLN A 6 -20.77 16.56 -18.65
CA GLN A 6 -19.52 17.09 -18.11
C GLN A 6 -18.44 16.01 -18.30
N ARG A 7 -17.59 16.21 -19.29
CA ARG A 7 -16.36 15.42 -19.44
C ARG A 7 -15.60 15.53 -18.13
N SER A 8 -15.71 14.48 -17.29
CA SER A 8 -14.92 14.35 -16.09
C SER A 8 -13.44 14.42 -16.49
N ARG A 9 -12.69 15.33 -15.88
CA ARG A 9 -11.23 15.36 -16.05
C ARG A 9 -10.69 13.97 -15.76
N PRO A 10 -9.68 13.48 -16.52
CA PRO A 10 -9.13 12.16 -16.29
C PRO A 10 -8.70 12.04 -14.83
N ARG A 11 -9.27 11.07 -14.10
CA ARG A 11 -8.88 10.78 -12.71
C ARG A 11 -7.46 10.24 -12.76
N VAL A 12 -6.53 10.94 -12.14
CA VAL A 12 -5.19 10.39 -11.92
C VAL A 12 -5.18 9.85 -10.49
N GLY A 13 -5.30 8.53 -10.37
CA GLY A 13 -5.27 7.84 -9.09
C GLY A 13 -3.95 8.08 -8.36
N ARG A 14 -4.00 8.13 -7.03
CA ARG A 14 -2.81 8.21 -6.18
C ARG A 14 -2.31 6.80 -5.87
N VAL A 15 -1.01 6.56 -6.08
CA VAL A 15 -0.37 5.27 -5.82
C VAL A 15 0.44 5.35 -4.53
N ILE A 16 0.13 4.49 -3.55
CA ILE A 16 0.76 4.47 -2.24
C ILE A 16 1.32 3.07 -1.98
N ALA A 17 2.63 2.96 -1.75
CA ALA A 17 3.25 1.71 -1.31
C ALA A 17 3.23 1.63 0.23
N LEU A 18 2.88 0.46 0.77
CA LEU A 18 3.03 0.15 2.19
C LEU A 18 4.29 -0.70 2.35
N ALA A 19 5.37 -0.12 2.85
CA ALA A 19 6.68 -0.76 2.87
C ALA A 19 7.34 -0.73 4.25
N ASN A 20 7.87 -1.88 4.66
CA ASN A 20 8.80 -2.02 5.77
C ASN A 20 9.58 -3.32 5.60
N GLN A 21 10.90 -3.26 5.80
CA GLN A 21 11.79 -4.43 5.73
C GLN A 21 11.50 -5.47 6.81
N LYS A 22 10.94 -5.05 7.95
CA LYS A 22 10.59 -5.95 9.04
C LYS A 22 9.25 -6.65 8.77
N GLY A 23 9.23 -7.97 8.95
CA GLY A 23 8.00 -8.76 8.95
C GLY A 23 7.12 -8.44 10.17
N GLY A 24 5.82 -8.71 10.06
CA GLY A 24 4.86 -8.56 11.16
C GLY A 24 4.60 -7.12 11.62
N THR A 25 4.96 -6.10 10.83
CA THR A 25 4.68 -4.69 11.16
C THR A 25 3.26 -4.25 10.82
N GLY A 26 2.41 -5.16 10.36
CA GLY A 26 1.02 -4.87 10.00
C GLY A 26 0.87 -4.21 8.62
N LYS A 27 1.79 -4.41 7.67
CA LYS A 27 1.68 -3.90 6.29
C LYS A 27 0.37 -4.38 5.64
N THR A 28 0.22 -5.68 5.48
CA THR A 28 -0.94 -6.33 4.86
C THR A 28 -2.25 -5.96 5.57
N THR A 29 -2.27 -6.06 6.90
CA THR A 29 -3.45 -5.66 7.69
C THR A 29 -3.80 -4.18 7.48
N THR A 30 -2.79 -3.31 7.35
CA THR A 30 -3.00 -1.89 7.07
C THR A 30 -3.48 -1.69 5.64
N THR A 31 -2.94 -2.42 4.66
CA THR A 31 -3.37 -2.34 3.25
C THR A 31 -4.85 -2.69 3.11
N VAL A 32 -5.29 -3.82 3.70
CA VAL A 32 -6.70 -4.24 3.71
C VAL A 32 -7.58 -3.16 4.33
N ASN A 33 -7.28 -2.75 5.57
CA ASN A 33 -8.18 -1.88 6.32
C ASN A 33 -8.13 -0.42 5.87
N LEU A 34 -6.99 0.09 5.40
CA LEU A 34 -6.90 1.39 4.75
C LEU A 34 -7.68 1.38 3.43
N GLY A 35 -7.50 0.35 2.59
CA GLY A 35 -8.18 0.24 1.30
C GLY A 35 -9.70 0.23 1.45
N ILE A 36 -10.22 -0.66 2.30
CA ILE A 36 -11.65 -0.75 2.59
C ILE A 36 -12.14 0.53 3.29
N GLY A 37 -11.35 1.13 4.19
CA GLY A 37 -11.67 2.41 4.81
C GLY A 37 -11.82 3.55 3.80
N LEU A 38 -10.94 3.61 2.79
CA LEU A 38 -11.04 4.58 1.68
C LEU A 38 -12.25 4.30 0.78
N ALA A 39 -12.54 3.02 0.48
CA ALA A 39 -13.74 2.63 -0.27
C ALA A 39 -15.02 3.07 0.45
N ARG A 40 -15.09 2.91 1.78
CA ARG A 40 -16.19 3.40 2.63
C ARG A 40 -16.32 4.94 2.63
N LEU A 41 -15.25 5.66 2.29
CA LEU A 41 -15.24 7.11 2.06
C LEU A 41 -15.55 7.47 0.60
N GLY A 42 -16.05 6.52 -0.21
CA GLY A 42 -16.48 6.73 -1.59
C GLY A 42 -15.36 6.77 -2.63
N LYS A 43 -14.16 6.27 -2.30
CA LYS A 43 -13.06 6.17 -3.27
C LYS A 43 -13.09 4.83 -3.98
N LYS A 44 -12.76 4.82 -5.28
CA LYS A 44 -12.53 3.60 -6.03
C LYS A 44 -11.09 3.16 -5.79
N VAL A 45 -10.90 1.99 -5.17
CA VAL A 45 -9.62 1.53 -4.64
C VAL A 45 -9.18 0.22 -5.29
N LEU A 46 -7.93 0.19 -5.77
CA LEU A 46 -7.23 -1.03 -6.16
C LEU A 46 -6.18 -1.36 -5.11
N LEU A 47 -6.19 -2.60 -4.64
CA LEU A 47 -5.13 -3.20 -3.83
C LEU A 47 -4.26 -4.06 -4.73
N ILE A 48 -2.96 -3.96 -4.62
CA ILE A 48 -1.99 -4.79 -5.34
C ILE A 48 -1.18 -5.56 -4.31
N ASP A 49 -1.28 -6.88 -4.38
CA ASP A 49 -0.45 -7.78 -3.60
C ASP A 49 0.92 -7.90 -4.26
N ALA A 50 1.97 -7.38 -3.62
CA ALA A 50 3.34 -7.46 -4.12
C ALA A 50 4.24 -8.28 -3.16
N ASP A 51 3.64 -9.30 -2.52
CA ASP A 51 4.32 -10.30 -1.72
C ASP A 51 4.07 -11.69 -2.32
N PRO A 52 5.12 -12.48 -2.66
CA PRO A 52 4.96 -13.86 -3.14
C PRO A 52 4.21 -14.79 -2.19
N GLN A 53 4.12 -14.42 -0.91
CA GLN A 53 3.34 -15.20 0.06
C GLN A 53 1.83 -15.05 -0.15
N GLY A 54 1.37 -14.04 -0.89
CA GLY A 54 -0.04 -13.81 -1.19
C GLY A 54 -0.88 -13.49 0.05
N ASP A 55 -0.27 -12.91 1.09
CA ASP A 55 -0.95 -12.64 2.35
C ASP A 55 -2.12 -11.68 2.19
N LEU A 56 -1.99 -10.67 1.33
CA LEU A 56 -3.08 -9.73 1.05
C LEU A 56 -4.24 -10.44 0.34
N THR A 57 -3.91 -11.30 -0.62
CA THR A 57 -4.85 -12.12 -1.39
C THR A 57 -5.65 -13.03 -0.45
N THR A 58 -4.96 -13.74 0.42
CA THR A 58 -5.57 -14.61 1.44
C THR A 58 -6.41 -13.83 2.44
N CYS A 59 -5.93 -12.68 2.93
CA CYS A 59 -6.66 -11.81 3.87
C CYS A 59 -7.98 -11.27 3.31
N LEU A 60 -8.12 -11.21 1.99
CA LEU A 60 -9.35 -10.80 1.30
C LEU A 60 -10.23 -11.98 0.86
N GLY A 61 -9.91 -13.21 1.30
CA GLY A 61 -10.77 -14.39 1.17
C GLY A 61 -10.39 -15.37 0.07
N TRP A 62 -9.39 -15.09 -0.74
CA TRP A 62 -8.88 -16.02 -1.76
C TRP A 62 -7.81 -16.94 -1.16
N GLN A 63 -8.27 -18.05 -0.54
CA GLN A 63 -7.40 -18.94 0.23
C GLN A 63 -6.51 -19.83 -0.65
N ASP A 64 -6.94 -20.16 -1.87
CA ASP A 64 -6.19 -20.95 -2.84
C ASP A 64 -5.66 -20.03 -3.95
N GLN A 65 -4.68 -19.20 -3.58
CA GLN A 65 -4.10 -18.20 -4.48
C GLN A 65 -3.28 -18.82 -5.63
N ASP A 66 -2.75 -20.03 -5.44
CA ASP A 66 -1.95 -20.71 -6.46
C ASP A 66 -2.82 -21.31 -7.59
N SER A 67 -4.13 -21.42 -7.38
CA SER A 67 -5.08 -21.82 -8.43
C SER A 67 -5.57 -20.64 -9.29
N LEU A 68 -5.21 -19.39 -8.96
CA LEU A 68 -5.65 -18.22 -9.71
C LEU A 68 -4.97 -18.18 -11.09
N PRO A 69 -5.76 -18.05 -12.18
CA PRO A 69 -5.22 -18.14 -13.55
C PRO A 69 -4.40 -16.92 -13.94
N THR A 70 -4.60 -15.80 -13.27
CA THR A 70 -3.90 -14.54 -13.56
C THR A 70 -3.60 -13.82 -12.24
N THR A 71 -2.33 -13.49 -12.07
CA THR A 71 -1.80 -12.81 -10.89
C THR A 71 -0.93 -11.62 -11.31
N LEU A 72 -0.41 -10.88 -10.35
CA LEU A 72 0.57 -9.82 -10.60
C LEU A 72 1.79 -10.35 -11.38
N ALA A 73 2.24 -11.58 -11.08
CA ALA A 73 3.36 -12.20 -11.80
C ALA A 73 3.05 -12.33 -13.29
N THR A 74 1.87 -12.86 -13.64
CA THR A 74 1.41 -13.02 -15.02
C THR A 74 1.43 -11.69 -15.79
N VAL A 75 0.88 -10.64 -15.19
CA VAL A 75 0.81 -9.31 -15.84
C VAL A 75 2.21 -8.70 -15.99
N MET A 76 3.05 -8.80 -14.97
CA MET A 76 4.43 -8.30 -15.05
C MET A 76 5.28 -9.07 -16.06
N GLU A 77 5.07 -10.39 -16.24
CA GLU A 77 5.72 -11.17 -17.31
C GLU A 77 5.33 -10.67 -18.71
N LYS A 78 4.05 -10.38 -18.94
CA LYS A 78 3.59 -9.78 -20.21
C LYS A 78 4.32 -8.47 -20.48
N VAL A 79 4.45 -7.59 -19.47
CA VAL A 79 5.21 -6.33 -19.61
C VAL A 79 6.67 -6.59 -19.96
N ILE A 80 7.34 -7.60 -19.35
CA ILE A 80 8.73 -7.94 -19.65
C ILE A 80 8.89 -8.46 -21.08
N ARG A 81 7.88 -9.17 -21.62
CA ARG A 81 7.89 -9.74 -22.98
C ARG A 81 7.31 -8.80 -24.03
N ASP A 82 6.99 -7.55 -23.69
CA ASP A 82 6.27 -6.60 -24.56
C ASP A 82 4.96 -7.17 -25.13
N GLU A 83 4.30 -8.05 -24.38
CA GLU A 83 2.98 -8.60 -24.70
C GLU A 83 1.86 -7.66 -24.26
N PRO A 84 0.73 -7.62 -24.99
CA PRO A 84 -0.42 -6.80 -24.60
C PRO A 84 -1.07 -7.35 -23.31
N PHE A 85 -1.50 -6.44 -22.44
CA PHE A 85 -2.29 -6.74 -21.25
C PHE A 85 -3.46 -5.76 -21.13
N THR A 86 -4.48 -6.14 -20.38
CA THR A 86 -5.57 -5.23 -20.00
C THR A 86 -5.53 -4.96 -18.49
N THR A 87 -6.07 -3.82 -18.08
CA THR A 87 -5.99 -3.38 -16.67
C THR A 87 -6.92 -4.12 -15.74
N ASP A 88 -7.91 -4.81 -16.29
CA ASP A 88 -8.90 -5.64 -15.60
C ASP A 88 -8.54 -7.13 -15.58
N GLU A 89 -7.49 -7.52 -16.32
CA GLU A 89 -7.01 -8.89 -16.34
C GLU A 89 -6.51 -9.31 -14.96
N GLY A 90 -7.11 -10.35 -14.39
CA GLY A 90 -6.78 -10.87 -13.07
C GLY A 90 -7.31 -10.06 -11.88
N ILE A 91 -8.10 -8.99 -12.13
CA ILE A 91 -8.70 -8.22 -11.04
C ILE A 91 -9.81 -9.03 -10.37
N LEU A 92 -9.71 -9.14 -9.06
CA LEU A 92 -10.71 -9.75 -8.19
C LEU A 92 -11.51 -8.67 -7.48
N HIS A 93 -12.84 -8.82 -7.44
CA HIS A 93 -13.74 -7.85 -6.81
C HIS A 93 -14.14 -8.31 -5.41
N HIS A 94 -13.78 -7.54 -4.39
CA HIS A 94 -14.13 -7.86 -3.01
C HIS A 94 -15.48 -7.23 -2.60
N SER A 95 -16.26 -7.96 -1.82
CA SER A 95 -17.61 -7.55 -1.39
C SER A 95 -17.66 -6.25 -0.58
N GLU A 96 -16.56 -5.83 0.02
CA GLU A 96 -16.45 -4.56 0.76
C GLU A 96 -16.01 -3.38 -0.13
N GLY A 97 -16.08 -3.52 -1.45
CA GLY A 97 -15.96 -2.42 -2.41
C GLY A 97 -14.51 -2.04 -2.79
N VAL A 98 -13.58 -2.94 -2.64
CA VAL A 98 -12.22 -2.81 -3.18
C VAL A 98 -11.97 -3.84 -4.27
N ASP A 99 -11.10 -3.49 -5.21
CA ASP A 99 -10.57 -4.40 -6.22
C ASP A 99 -9.17 -4.87 -5.81
N LEU A 100 -8.79 -6.10 -6.17
CA LEU A 100 -7.51 -6.71 -5.86
C LEU A 100 -6.82 -7.22 -7.11
N MET A 101 -5.56 -6.85 -7.31
CA MET A 101 -4.61 -7.60 -8.15
C MET A 101 -3.89 -8.59 -7.23
N PRO A 102 -4.16 -9.91 -7.38
CA PRO A 102 -3.63 -10.93 -6.48
C PRO A 102 -2.18 -11.27 -6.77
N ALA A 103 -1.50 -11.89 -5.79
CA ALA A 103 -0.20 -12.53 -5.97
C ALA A 103 -0.23 -13.97 -5.47
N ASN A 104 0.75 -14.72 -5.94
CA ASN A 104 1.05 -16.07 -5.51
C ASN A 104 2.57 -16.30 -5.58
N ILE A 105 2.99 -17.55 -5.36
CA ILE A 105 4.41 -17.94 -5.32
C ILE A 105 5.16 -17.68 -6.64
N GLU A 106 4.48 -17.58 -7.78
CA GLU A 106 5.08 -17.27 -9.08
C GLU A 106 5.81 -15.93 -9.09
N LEU A 107 5.38 -14.98 -8.22
CA LEU A 107 6.05 -13.70 -8.07
C LEU A 107 7.51 -13.83 -7.59
N SER A 108 7.86 -14.93 -6.88
CA SER A 108 9.26 -15.24 -6.53
C SER A 108 10.09 -15.62 -7.75
N ALA A 109 9.53 -16.41 -8.66
CA ALA A 109 10.20 -16.78 -9.91
C ALA A 109 10.37 -15.55 -10.81
N LEU A 110 9.36 -14.69 -10.86
CA LEU A 110 9.43 -13.43 -11.59
C LEU A 110 10.54 -12.52 -11.04
N GLU A 111 10.74 -12.44 -9.72
CA GLU A 111 11.82 -11.63 -9.12
C GLU A 111 13.20 -12.06 -9.64
N MET A 112 13.41 -13.36 -9.82
CA MET A 112 14.65 -13.88 -10.43
C MET A 112 14.78 -13.49 -11.92
N SER A 113 13.67 -13.52 -12.65
CA SER A 113 13.65 -13.15 -14.08
C SER A 113 13.91 -11.66 -14.27
N LEU A 114 13.45 -10.80 -13.36
CA LEU A 114 13.70 -9.37 -13.39
C LEU A 114 15.19 -9.01 -13.35
N VAL A 115 16.05 -9.85 -12.78
CA VAL A 115 17.51 -9.56 -12.70
C VAL A 115 18.10 -9.31 -14.10
N ASN A 116 17.61 -10.02 -15.12
CA ASN A 116 18.11 -9.94 -16.51
C ASN A 116 17.23 -9.10 -17.44
N ALA A 117 16.10 -8.57 -16.96
CA ALA A 117 15.18 -7.81 -17.78
C ALA A 117 15.68 -6.36 -18.00
N MET A 118 15.43 -5.82 -19.19
CA MET A 118 15.65 -4.40 -19.46
C MET A 118 14.62 -3.57 -18.70
N SER A 119 15.04 -2.40 -18.19
CA SER A 119 14.16 -1.49 -17.45
C SER A 119 13.41 -2.16 -16.28
N ARG A 120 14.02 -3.18 -15.71
CA ARG A 120 13.47 -4.09 -14.68
C ARG A 120 12.84 -3.39 -13.47
N GLU A 121 13.26 -2.16 -13.18
CA GLU A 121 12.72 -1.36 -12.08
C GLU A 121 11.36 -0.74 -12.40
N PHE A 122 10.94 -0.73 -13.67
CA PHE A 122 9.74 -0.05 -14.15
C PHE A 122 8.61 -1.00 -14.58
N THR A 123 8.81 -2.30 -14.49
CA THR A 123 7.85 -3.32 -14.95
C THR A 123 6.47 -3.12 -14.28
N LEU A 124 6.44 -3.05 -12.95
CA LEU A 124 5.19 -2.78 -12.21
C LEU A 124 4.63 -1.39 -12.51
N ARG A 125 5.49 -0.38 -12.69
CA ARG A 125 5.07 0.99 -13.02
C ARG A 125 4.31 1.05 -14.34
N THR A 126 4.66 0.23 -15.33
CA THR A 126 3.97 0.14 -16.61
C THR A 126 2.52 -0.27 -16.40
N TYR A 127 2.26 -1.34 -15.65
CA TYR A 127 0.91 -1.77 -15.29
C TYR A 127 0.16 -0.71 -14.46
N VAL A 128 0.79 -0.22 -13.39
CA VAL A 128 0.15 0.74 -12.47
C VAL A 128 -0.22 2.05 -13.17
N ASN A 129 0.55 2.51 -14.14
CA ASN A 129 0.25 3.72 -14.91
C ASN A 129 -1.05 3.60 -15.72
N GLU A 130 -1.37 2.42 -16.21
CA GLU A 130 -2.65 2.17 -16.88
C GLU A 130 -3.78 1.98 -15.85
N ALA A 131 -3.56 1.13 -14.82
CA ALA A 131 -4.55 0.84 -13.80
C ALA A 131 -5.02 2.09 -13.05
N LYS A 132 -4.12 3.00 -12.64
CA LYS A 132 -4.48 4.23 -11.90
C LYS A 132 -5.40 5.20 -12.63
N LYS A 133 -5.63 5.02 -13.94
CA LYS A 133 -6.61 5.80 -14.70
C LYS A 133 -8.05 5.43 -14.32
N HIS A 134 -8.25 4.25 -13.76
CA HIS A 134 -9.56 3.67 -13.41
C HIS A 134 -9.87 3.75 -11.91
N TYR A 135 -8.91 4.13 -11.07
CA TYR A 135 -9.03 4.16 -9.60
C TYR A 135 -8.69 5.55 -9.03
N ASP A 136 -9.26 5.87 -7.87
CA ASP A 136 -8.90 7.08 -7.12
C ASP A 136 -7.61 6.87 -6.30
N VAL A 137 -7.43 5.64 -5.80
CA VAL A 137 -6.27 5.22 -5.00
C VAL A 137 -5.85 3.81 -5.38
N VAL A 138 -4.54 3.59 -5.51
CA VAL A 138 -3.91 2.28 -5.65
C VAL A 138 -3.00 2.08 -4.44
N LEU A 139 -3.20 1.00 -3.68
CA LEU A 139 -2.35 0.61 -2.57
C LEU A 139 -1.52 -0.61 -2.96
N ILE A 140 -0.21 -0.56 -2.76
CA ILE A 140 0.70 -1.68 -3.05
C ILE A 140 1.21 -2.23 -1.72
N ASP A 141 0.84 -3.48 -1.40
CA ASP A 141 1.36 -4.20 -0.22
C ASP A 141 2.72 -4.81 -0.55
N CYS A 142 3.77 -4.31 0.07
CA CYS A 142 5.14 -4.76 -0.22
C CYS A 142 5.56 -5.91 0.70
N MET A 143 6.29 -6.88 0.14
CA MET A 143 6.96 -7.93 0.90
C MET A 143 7.95 -7.35 1.94
N PRO A 144 8.29 -8.11 3.01
CA PRO A 144 9.24 -7.67 4.03
C PRO A 144 10.70 -7.81 3.57
N SER A 145 11.02 -7.27 2.40
CA SER A 145 12.37 -7.25 1.83
C SER A 145 12.61 -5.96 1.07
N LEU A 146 13.84 -5.72 0.65
CA LEU A 146 14.23 -4.62 -0.23
C LEU A 146 14.69 -5.15 -1.60
N GLY A 147 14.12 -6.28 -2.04
CA GLY A 147 14.37 -6.91 -3.33
C GLY A 147 13.76 -6.16 -4.51
N MET A 148 13.84 -6.78 -5.70
CA MET A 148 13.43 -6.15 -6.96
C MET A 148 11.92 -5.85 -7.00
N ILE A 149 11.08 -6.68 -6.39
CA ILE A 149 9.63 -6.43 -6.31
C ILE A 149 9.35 -5.17 -5.49
N THR A 150 10.01 -5.01 -4.33
CA THR A 150 9.86 -3.79 -3.52
C THR A 150 10.40 -2.55 -4.25
N ILE A 151 11.51 -2.67 -4.99
CA ILE A 151 12.03 -1.57 -5.83
C ILE A 151 11.01 -1.19 -6.90
N ASN A 152 10.36 -2.17 -7.56
CA ASN A 152 9.29 -1.96 -8.52
C ASN A 152 8.09 -1.23 -7.90
N ALA A 153 7.67 -1.63 -6.69
CA ALA A 153 6.59 -0.97 -5.97
C ALA A 153 6.94 0.50 -5.66
N LEU A 154 8.17 0.78 -5.20
CA LEU A 154 8.64 2.14 -4.94
C LEU A 154 8.81 2.96 -6.24
N ALA A 155 9.20 2.33 -7.34
CA ALA A 155 9.31 2.97 -8.64
C ALA A 155 7.94 3.38 -9.19
N ALA A 156 6.90 2.60 -8.93
CA ALA A 156 5.53 2.84 -9.35
C ALA A 156 4.77 3.82 -8.45
N ALA A 157 5.16 3.93 -7.18
CA ALA A 157 4.43 4.71 -6.18
C ALA A 157 4.67 6.22 -6.26
N ASP A 158 3.63 7.00 -5.96
CA ASP A 158 3.75 8.44 -5.69
C ASP A 158 4.28 8.69 -4.28
N SER A 159 3.94 7.80 -3.35
CA SER A 159 4.34 7.92 -1.95
C SER A 159 4.40 6.58 -1.21
N VAL A 160 5.05 6.62 -0.03
CA VAL A 160 5.24 5.46 0.86
C VAL A 160 4.65 5.76 2.22
N ILE A 161 3.84 4.85 2.74
CA ILE A 161 3.46 4.76 4.15
C ILE A 161 4.30 3.66 4.80
N ILE A 162 4.85 3.94 5.98
CA ILE A 162 5.75 3.02 6.69
C ILE A 162 5.06 2.56 7.99
N PRO A 163 4.41 1.38 8.02
CA PRO A 163 3.90 0.79 9.25
C PRO A 163 5.05 0.33 10.15
N VAL A 164 5.03 0.71 11.43
CA VAL A 164 6.08 0.44 12.42
C VAL A 164 5.47 -0.02 13.73
N GLN A 165 5.94 -1.15 14.27
CA GLN A 165 5.51 -1.62 15.59
C GLN A 165 6.02 -0.72 16.70
N ALA A 166 5.13 -0.34 17.64
CA ALA A 166 5.48 0.49 18.79
C ALA A 166 6.30 -0.21 19.89
N HIS A 167 6.54 -1.53 19.78
CA HIS A 167 7.26 -2.31 20.79
C HIS A 167 8.77 -2.45 20.55
N TYR A 168 9.27 -2.01 19.42
CA TYR A 168 10.67 -2.22 19.05
C TYR A 168 11.25 -0.93 18.48
N LEU A 169 12.38 -0.50 19.03
CA LEU A 169 13.16 0.61 18.47
C LEU A 169 13.57 0.25 17.03
N PRO A 170 12.94 0.81 16.00
CA PRO A 170 13.10 0.36 14.62
C PRO A 170 14.35 0.97 13.95
N ALA A 171 15.30 1.49 14.74
CA ALA A 171 16.38 2.35 14.26
C ALA A 171 17.14 1.74 13.07
N LYS A 172 17.54 0.46 13.11
CA LYS A 172 18.29 -0.16 12.01
C LYS A 172 17.42 -0.42 10.77
N GLY A 173 16.23 -1.02 10.94
CA GLY A 173 15.33 -1.37 9.82
C GLY A 173 14.79 -0.12 9.12
N MET A 174 14.40 0.90 9.88
CA MET A 174 13.93 2.16 9.31
C MET A 174 15.06 2.91 8.59
N THR A 175 16.26 2.94 9.15
CA THR A 175 17.42 3.55 8.48
C THR A 175 17.74 2.87 7.16
N GLN A 176 17.69 1.54 7.09
CA GLN A 176 17.93 0.79 5.85
C GLN A 176 16.83 1.05 4.81
N LEU A 177 15.57 1.02 5.22
CA LEU A 177 14.44 1.36 4.34
C LEU A 177 14.57 2.78 3.80
N MET A 178 14.87 3.77 4.65
CA MET A 178 15.08 5.17 4.24
C MET A 178 16.24 5.33 3.27
N LYS A 179 17.34 4.59 3.45
CA LYS A 179 18.45 4.55 2.48
C LYS A 179 17.97 4.05 1.12
N THR A 180 17.18 2.96 1.10
CA THR A 180 16.62 2.41 -0.15
C THR A 180 15.65 3.38 -0.80
N ILE A 181 14.70 3.95 -0.05
CA ILE A 181 13.76 4.97 -0.58
C ILE A 181 14.54 6.15 -1.18
N ASN A 182 15.56 6.65 -0.49
CA ASN A 182 16.38 7.75 -0.98
C ASN A 182 17.20 7.37 -2.24
N LYS A 183 17.65 6.11 -2.35
CA LYS A 183 18.32 5.61 -3.56
C LYS A 183 17.35 5.54 -4.73
N VAL A 184 16.16 4.96 -4.51
CA VAL A 184 15.08 4.92 -5.52
C VAL A 184 14.69 6.34 -5.95
N LYS A 185 14.50 7.26 -4.99
CA LYS A 185 14.17 8.66 -5.28
C LYS A 185 15.23 9.34 -6.15
N ARG A 186 16.52 9.11 -5.89
CA ARG A 186 17.60 9.76 -6.67
C ARG A 186 17.79 9.17 -8.05
N GLN A 187 17.57 7.87 -8.23
CA GLN A 187 17.99 7.14 -9.44
C GLN A 187 16.82 6.68 -10.32
N ILE A 188 15.62 6.48 -9.76
CA ILE A 188 14.52 5.79 -10.43
C ILE A 188 13.24 6.63 -10.43
N ASN A 189 12.82 7.15 -9.27
CA ASN A 189 11.57 7.88 -9.09
C ASN A 189 11.78 9.16 -8.28
N PRO A 190 12.22 10.27 -8.91
CA PRO A 190 12.46 11.54 -8.20
C PRO A 190 11.22 12.13 -7.51
N ALA A 191 10.02 11.77 -7.96
CA ALA A 191 8.76 12.26 -7.39
C ALA A 191 8.35 11.52 -6.11
N LEU A 192 8.97 10.36 -5.80
CA LEU A 192 8.64 9.54 -4.63
C LEU A 192 8.76 10.33 -3.33
N LYS A 193 7.73 10.25 -2.48
CA LYS A 193 7.68 10.92 -1.17
C LYS A 193 7.44 9.90 -0.08
N VAL A 194 7.84 10.22 1.15
CA VAL A 194 7.38 9.49 2.34
C VAL A 194 6.18 10.27 2.90
N ASP A 195 5.01 9.65 2.90
CA ASP A 195 3.78 10.27 3.44
C ASP A 195 3.83 10.32 4.96
N GLY A 196 4.36 9.28 5.57
CA GLY A 196 4.53 9.22 7.01
C GLY A 196 4.74 7.80 7.55
N VAL A 197 4.96 7.75 8.85
CA VAL A 197 5.08 6.54 9.65
C VAL A 197 3.76 6.32 10.38
N LEU A 198 3.21 5.10 10.27
CA LEU A 198 2.03 4.66 11.02
C LEU A 198 2.50 3.76 12.17
N LEU A 199 2.20 4.13 13.40
CA LEU A 199 2.44 3.29 14.57
C LEU A 199 1.38 2.18 14.61
N THR A 200 1.83 0.93 14.63
CA THR A 200 0.99 -0.26 14.66
C THR A 200 1.28 -1.09 15.92
N LEU A 201 0.34 -1.96 16.26
CA LEU A 201 0.43 -2.86 17.42
C LEU A 201 0.77 -2.11 18.70
N VAL A 202 0.13 -0.95 18.89
CA VAL A 202 0.32 -0.10 20.08
C VAL A 202 -0.44 -0.68 21.24
N ASP A 203 0.24 -1.17 22.26
CA ASP A 203 -0.38 -1.52 23.55
C ASP A 203 -0.35 -0.31 24.48
N GLY A 204 -1.41 0.49 24.44
CA GLY A 204 -1.53 1.71 25.26
C GLY A 204 -1.51 1.48 26.79
N ARG A 205 -1.55 0.21 27.25
CA ARG A 205 -1.44 -0.15 28.67
C ARG A 205 0.01 -0.17 29.14
N THR A 206 0.96 -0.29 28.23
CA THR A 206 2.39 -0.40 28.57
C THR A 206 3.11 0.94 28.45
N ASN A 207 3.94 1.26 29.44
CA ASN A 207 4.81 2.43 29.39
C ASN A 207 5.81 2.34 28.21
N LEU A 208 6.26 1.12 27.90
CA LEU A 208 7.21 0.87 26.81
C LEU A 208 6.65 1.33 25.45
N ALA A 209 5.38 1.02 25.13
CA ALA A 209 4.78 1.44 23.88
C ALA A 209 4.69 2.97 23.78
N ARG A 210 4.31 3.65 24.86
CA ARG A 210 4.29 5.12 24.92
C ARG A 210 5.68 5.72 24.73
N GLN A 211 6.66 5.24 25.48
CA GLN A 211 8.06 5.70 25.35
C GLN A 211 8.62 5.47 23.94
N THR A 212 8.31 4.33 23.33
CA THR A 212 8.74 4.04 21.93
C THR A 212 8.09 5.00 20.94
N ALA A 213 6.80 5.27 21.08
CA ALA A 213 6.08 6.25 20.24
C ALA A 213 6.68 7.66 20.40
N ASP A 214 6.95 8.07 21.64
CA ASP A 214 7.56 9.38 21.94
C ASP A 214 8.98 9.47 21.42
N THR A 215 9.79 8.42 21.58
CA THR A 215 11.16 8.34 21.03
C THR A 215 11.15 8.45 19.51
N LEU A 216 10.21 7.77 18.83
CA LEU A 216 10.05 7.89 17.38
C LEU A 216 9.66 9.30 16.96
N ARG A 217 8.73 9.94 17.68
CA ARG A 217 8.34 11.34 17.41
C ARG A 217 9.50 12.30 17.62
N GLN A 218 10.29 12.11 18.68
CA GLN A 218 11.46 12.93 18.97
C GLN A 218 12.59 12.72 17.95
N SER A 219 12.87 11.47 17.58
CA SER A 219 14.01 11.13 16.71
C SER A 219 13.74 11.40 15.23
N TYR A 220 12.50 11.23 14.78
CA TYR A 220 12.15 11.29 13.36
C TYR A 220 11.08 12.34 13.03
N GLY A 221 10.36 12.89 14.01
CA GLY A 221 9.24 13.80 13.79
C GLY A 221 9.62 15.14 13.13
N SER A 222 10.90 15.54 13.22
CA SER A 222 11.42 16.71 12.50
C SER A 222 11.68 16.44 11.01
N VAL A 223 11.84 15.17 10.62
CA VAL A 223 12.23 14.75 9.26
C VAL A 223 11.10 14.01 8.55
N LEU A 224 10.31 13.23 9.30
CA LEU A 224 9.22 12.42 8.79
C LEU A 224 7.93 12.74 9.54
N LYS A 225 6.83 12.85 8.79
CA LYS A 225 5.51 12.86 9.41
C LYS A 225 5.28 11.54 10.15
N ILE A 226 4.79 11.61 11.39
CA ILE A 226 4.21 10.47 12.11
C ILE A 226 2.70 10.72 12.17
N TYR A 227 1.91 9.76 11.70
CA TYR A 227 0.46 9.87 11.70
C TYR A 227 -0.05 10.01 13.13
N ARG A 228 -1.15 10.75 13.30
CA ARG A 228 -1.82 10.91 14.60
C ARG A 228 -2.53 9.64 15.02
N SER A 229 -3.09 8.94 14.03
CA SER A 229 -3.72 7.66 14.22
C SER A 229 -2.68 6.61 14.61
N GLU A 230 -2.99 5.83 15.64
CA GLU A 230 -2.19 4.70 16.11
C GLU A 230 -3.07 3.45 16.07
N ILE A 231 -2.55 2.35 15.53
CA ILE A 231 -3.30 1.10 15.43
C ILE A 231 -3.03 0.25 16.68
N PRO A 232 -4.03 0.01 17.54
CA PRO A 232 -3.86 -0.78 18.75
C PRO A 232 -3.56 -2.26 18.42
N VAL A 233 -2.99 -2.99 19.38
CA VAL A 233 -2.93 -4.45 19.34
C VAL A 233 -4.34 -5.01 19.27
N ALA A 234 -4.60 -5.88 18.28
CA ALA A 234 -5.84 -6.63 18.17
C ALA A 234 -5.53 -8.12 18.30
N ILE A 235 -6.06 -8.76 19.34
CA ILE A 235 -5.94 -10.22 19.55
C ILE A 235 -6.59 -10.99 18.39
N LYS A 236 -7.65 -10.42 17.80
CA LYS A 236 -8.43 -11.03 16.71
C LYS A 236 -7.86 -10.79 15.30
N ALA A 237 -6.71 -10.15 15.15
CA ALA A 237 -6.18 -9.82 13.82
C ALA A 237 -5.92 -11.07 12.95
N ALA A 238 -5.45 -12.17 13.55
CA ALA A 238 -5.24 -13.44 12.85
C ALA A 238 -6.57 -14.10 12.43
N GLU A 239 -7.62 -13.98 13.26
CA GLU A 239 -8.95 -14.51 12.95
C GLU A 239 -9.59 -13.74 11.78
N ILE A 240 -9.35 -12.44 11.70
CA ILE A 240 -9.86 -11.56 10.63
C ILE A 240 -9.31 -11.99 9.28
N SER A 241 -8.01 -12.24 9.19
CA SER A 241 -7.35 -12.72 7.96
C SER A 241 -7.92 -14.07 7.50
N ALA A 242 -8.15 -15.00 8.43
CA ALA A 242 -8.76 -16.28 8.12
C ALA A 242 -10.23 -16.16 7.65
N ALA A 243 -10.94 -15.11 8.07
CA ALA A 243 -12.33 -14.88 7.71
C ALA A 243 -12.51 -14.18 6.34
N GLY A 244 -11.43 -13.73 5.70
CA GLY A 244 -11.50 -12.99 4.43
C GLY A 244 -12.29 -11.67 4.54
N LYS A 245 -12.20 -10.97 5.67
CA LYS A 245 -12.97 -9.77 5.97
C LYS A 245 -12.09 -8.66 6.52
N SER A 246 -12.55 -7.42 6.40
CA SER A 246 -11.91 -6.32 7.10
C SER A 246 -12.26 -6.30 8.59
N ILE A 247 -11.52 -5.49 9.36
CA ILE A 247 -11.87 -5.20 10.75
C ILE A 247 -13.26 -4.53 10.85
N TYR A 248 -13.65 -3.77 9.86
CA TYR A 248 -14.95 -3.09 9.83
C TYR A 248 -16.14 -4.05 9.71
N ALA A 249 -15.96 -5.17 9.01
CA ALA A 249 -16.99 -6.20 8.89
C ALA A 249 -16.94 -7.19 10.06
N TYR A 250 -15.73 -7.53 10.53
CA TYR A 250 -15.52 -8.55 11.56
C TYR A 250 -15.80 -8.03 12.99
N ASP A 251 -15.30 -6.83 13.33
CA ASP A 251 -15.45 -6.23 14.68
C ASP A 251 -15.65 -4.71 14.61
N LYS A 252 -16.81 -4.34 14.05
CA LYS A 252 -17.18 -2.96 13.69
C LYS A 252 -17.07 -1.97 14.87
N GLY A 253 -17.29 -2.42 16.11
CA GLY A 253 -17.25 -1.59 17.32
C GLY A 253 -15.88 -1.51 17.97
N SER A 254 -14.87 -2.17 17.44
CA SER A 254 -13.55 -2.23 18.07
C SER A 254 -12.78 -0.91 17.95
N LYS A 255 -11.88 -0.69 18.91
CA LYS A 255 -10.93 0.43 18.88
C LYS A 255 -10.04 0.37 17.63
N VAL A 256 -9.76 -0.83 17.10
CA VAL A 256 -8.95 -1.02 15.89
C VAL A 256 -9.72 -0.57 14.66
N ALA A 257 -11.01 -0.90 14.54
CA ALA A 257 -11.86 -0.43 13.46
C ALA A 257 -11.96 1.11 13.45
N GLN A 258 -12.13 1.72 14.62
CA GLN A 258 -12.14 3.17 14.74
C GLN A 258 -10.79 3.79 14.35
N ALA A 259 -9.68 3.21 14.81
CA ALA A 259 -8.34 3.70 14.49
C ALA A 259 -8.04 3.65 12.96
N TYR A 260 -8.42 2.57 12.28
CA TYR A 260 -8.28 2.51 10.82
C TYR A 260 -9.23 3.48 10.10
N ALA A 261 -10.45 3.70 10.62
CA ALA A 261 -11.35 4.69 10.04
C ALA A 261 -10.78 6.11 10.13
N ASP A 262 -10.20 6.46 11.27
CA ASP A 262 -9.56 7.78 11.45
C ASP A 262 -8.27 7.91 10.65
N PHE A 263 -7.48 6.84 10.55
CA PHE A 263 -6.31 6.79 9.68
C PHE A 263 -6.68 6.99 8.20
N SER A 264 -7.75 6.36 7.73
CA SER A 264 -8.24 6.51 6.35
C SER A 264 -8.62 7.96 6.04
N LYS A 265 -9.28 8.64 6.98
CA LYS A 265 -9.60 10.08 6.86
C LYS A 265 -8.32 10.94 6.83
N GLU A 266 -7.34 10.61 7.68
CA GLU A 266 -6.06 11.33 7.74
C GLU A 266 -5.29 11.20 6.41
N VAL A 267 -5.19 9.99 5.85
CA VAL A 267 -4.54 9.73 4.55
C VAL A 267 -5.25 10.47 3.41
N LEU A 268 -6.58 10.47 3.42
CA LEU A 268 -7.37 11.17 2.40
C LEU A 268 -7.16 12.69 2.46
N ALA A 269 -7.23 13.28 3.64
CA ALA A 269 -7.02 14.72 3.84
C ALA A 269 -5.61 15.17 3.41
N ASP A 270 -4.59 14.35 3.66
CA ASP A 270 -3.23 14.63 3.19
C ASP A 270 -3.12 14.59 1.68
N GLY A 271 -3.76 13.62 1.04
CA GLY A 271 -3.81 13.52 -0.42
C GLY A 271 -4.45 14.74 -1.08
N GLU A 272 -5.54 15.23 -0.51
CA GLU A 272 -6.23 16.43 -0.99
C GLU A 272 -5.38 17.68 -0.84
N LYS A 273 -4.68 17.85 0.29
CA LYS A 273 -3.74 18.97 0.51
C LYS A 273 -2.57 18.94 -0.49
N GLN A 274 -2.04 17.76 -0.80
CA GLN A 274 -0.96 17.60 -1.76
C GLN A 274 -1.42 17.96 -3.19
N ARG A 275 -2.63 17.51 -3.59
CA ARG A 275 -3.22 17.87 -4.90
C ARG A 275 -3.45 19.37 -5.01
N ALA A 276 -3.98 20.02 -3.99
CA ALA A 276 -4.20 21.47 -3.98
C ALA A 276 -2.88 22.26 -4.12
N LYS A 277 -1.81 21.83 -3.43
CA LYS A 277 -0.48 22.44 -3.56
C LYS A 277 0.10 22.30 -4.97
N LEU A 278 -0.05 21.13 -5.61
CA LEU A 278 0.42 20.91 -6.98
C LEU A 278 -0.33 21.80 -7.97
N GLN A 279 -1.65 21.92 -7.85
CA GLN A 279 -2.46 22.78 -8.71
C GLN A 279 -2.08 24.25 -8.57
N SER A 280 -1.85 24.73 -7.35
CA SER A 280 -1.42 26.12 -7.11
C SER A 280 -0.01 26.42 -7.63
N SER A 281 0.87 25.41 -7.76
CA SER A 281 2.21 25.57 -8.33
C SER A 281 2.23 25.55 -9.87
N LEU A 282 1.24 24.93 -10.51
CA LEU A 282 1.09 24.86 -11.96
C LEU A 282 0.34 26.09 -12.55
N SER A 283 -0.34 26.84 -11.68
CA SER A 283 -1.06 28.09 -12.06
C SER A 283 -0.27 29.37 -11.83
N ARG A 284 0.98 29.25 -11.43
CA ARG A 284 1.98 30.33 -11.36
C ARG A 284 3.02 30.21 -12.46
#